data_af1b333d39096a4e330b3cb38de346d1
#
_entry.id   af1b333d39096a4e330b3cb38de346d1
#
_cell.length_a   1.000
_cell.length_b   1.000
_cell.length_c   1.000
_cell.angle_alpha   90.00
_cell.angle_beta   90.00
_cell.angle_gamma   90.00
#
_symmetry.space_group_name_H-M   'P 1'
#
loop_
_entity.id
_entity.type
_entity.pdbx_description
1 polymer ?
#
loop_
_entity_poly.entity_id
_entity_poly.type
_entity_poly.pdbx_seq_one_letter_code
_entity_poly.pdbx_strand_id
1 'polypeptide(L)'
;MSAGAEATVSAGDAAPAPASSKGVCSVRHGLALLLHLCNFAISTQQMNLSIALPAMVNGTAPAGAPNASSAVALDDGNGTLMEPKVLAPVYAWSPEIQGVLLSSLSYGSFVASVPSGYVAGRVRPRLLIGASLLAFSALSLLIPLAAGAGVALLILLRIVQGVAQAMVQTSQYLIWVKWAPPLEMNQLIAISISGLMLGSLTVLLVGGFLCETLGWPYVFYIFGGIGLACSCLWFPLAHDDPAAHPLISAAERDYIARSLAQQDCEPDQSLPITAMVRSLPLWSVLLSQFTEHWFFHVLMAYLPTYLHSVLRVDLQASGFLSALLLGVAFISIILGGLLADCLLSRNVLSLLVVRRLFTSVGVLFPSLFSVLLPWVSFSLGISMAFLALSLATSSLCQSGALVNFMDIAPRYTGFIKGLSLVFVQLSGVIAPTVSGFFLSQDAELGWRNIFLLSAAVDVSGLVFFLVFSRAEVQDWARAQTLTRL
;
A
#
# COMPACT_ATOMS: atom_id res chain seq x y z
N MET A 1 48.11 22.69 59.94
CA MET A 1 47.12 23.68 59.56
C MET A 1 47.25 23.92 58.06
N SER A 2 46.44 23.30 57.29
CA SER A 2 46.26 23.62 55.88
C SER A 2 44.82 23.17 55.48
N ALA A 3 44.00 24.13 55.20
CA ALA A 3 42.62 23.94 54.89
C ALA A 3 42.46 23.46 53.41
N GLY A 4 41.83 22.33 53.25
CA GLY A 4 41.39 21.87 51.93
C GLY A 4 40.11 22.62 51.47
N ALA A 5 40.16 23.24 50.32
CA ALA A 5 38.98 23.81 49.65
C ALA A 5 38.28 22.73 48.83
N GLU A 6 37.13 22.29 49.26
CA GLU A 6 36.19 21.50 48.44
C GLU A 6 35.55 22.42 47.40
N ALA A 7 35.87 22.15 46.13
CA ALA A 7 35.18 22.74 45.01
C ALA A 7 33.85 22.02 44.80
N THR A 8 32.75 22.64 45.20
CA THR A 8 31.38 22.23 44.82
C THR A 8 31.20 22.41 43.33
N VAL A 9 31.13 21.28 42.60
CA VAL A 9 30.68 21.24 41.20
C VAL A 9 29.19 21.55 41.19
N SER A 10 28.85 22.73 40.69
CA SER A 10 27.50 23.18 40.39
C SER A 10 26.89 22.22 39.37
N ALA A 11 25.77 21.59 39.75
CA ALA A 11 24.93 20.85 38.84
C ALA A 11 24.45 21.81 37.72
N GLY A 12 24.98 21.61 36.52
CA GLY A 12 24.62 22.40 35.36
C GLY A 12 23.11 22.27 35.08
N ASP A 13 22.46 23.42 34.90
CA ASP A 13 21.11 23.57 34.48
C ASP A 13 20.84 22.70 33.24
N ALA A 14 20.09 21.60 33.43
CA ALA A 14 19.49 20.88 32.35
C ALA A 14 18.49 21.82 31.68
N ALA A 15 18.78 22.24 30.46
CA ALA A 15 17.88 23.07 29.68
C ALA A 15 16.48 22.40 29.64
N PRO A 16 15.38 23.13 29.91
CA PRO A 16 14.06 22.56 29.91
C PRO A 16 13.78 21.92 28.53
N ALA A 17 13.26 20.69 28.56
CA ALA A 17 12.84 20.01 27.36
C ALA A 17 11.95 20.94 26.52
N PRO A 18 12.14 21.05 25.20
CA PRO A 18 11.40 21.98 24.38
C PRO A 18 9.90 21.68 24.50
N ALA A 19 9.13 22.67 24.99
CA ALA A 19 7.71 22.57 25.09
C ALA A 19 7.17 22.22 23.69
N SER A 20 6.58 21.03 23.53
CA SER A 20 5.90 20.65 22.29
C SER A 20 4.88 21.74 22.00
N SER A 21 5.01 22.45 20.90
CA SER A 21 3.96 23.38 20.45
C SER A 21 2.78 22.52 20.02
N LYS A 22 1.92 22.15 20.97
CA LYS A 22 0.67 21.41 20.75
C LYS A 22 -0.37 22.29 20.05
N GLY A 23 0.00 22.94 18.95
CA GLY A 23 -0.92 23.63 18.08
C GLY A 23 -1.45 22.67 17.04
N VAL A 24 -2.75 22.39 17.07
CA VAL A 24 -3.46 21.59 16.04
C VAL A 24 -3.33 22.22 14.64
N CYS A 25 -2.92 23.49 14.54
CA CYS A 25 -2.68 24.25 13.31
C CYS A 25 -1.18 24.46 13.03
N SER A 26 -0.36 23.40 13.00
CA SER A 26 1.02 23.53 12.56
C SER A 26 1.16 23.22 11.07
N VAL A 27 2.10 23.88 10.39
CA VAL A 27 2.36 23.68 8.95
C VAL A 27 2.73 22.24 8.64
N ARG A 28 3.46 21.55 9.54
CA ARG A 28 3.81 20.14 9.38
C ARG A 28 2.59 19.19 9.35
N HIS A 29 1.54 19.50 10.14
CA HIS A 29 0.28 18.74 10.05
C HIS A 29 -0.50 19.08 8.78
N GLY A 30 -0.45 20.32 8.32
CA GLY A 30 -0.97 20.72 7.00
C GLY A 30 -0.30 19.96 5.85
N LEU A 31 1.02 19.81 5.91
CA LEU A 31 1.78 19.00 4.95
C LEU A 31 1.40 17.51 5.02
N ALA A 32 1.18 16.97 6.23
CA ALA A 32 0.72 15.58 6.40
C ALA A 32 -0.66 15.36 5.77
N LEU A 33 -1.59 16.30 5.92
CA LEU A 33 -2.90 16.26 5.28
C LEU A 33 -2.80 16.41 3.75
N LEU A 34 -1.90 17.25 3.27
CA LEU A 34 -1.68 17.40 1.83
C LEU A 34 -1.12 16.10 1.21
N LEU A 35 -0.17 15.45 1.90
CA LEU A 35 0.34 14.13 1.51
C LEU A 35 -0.74 13.04 1.64
N HIS A 36 -1.62 13.14 2.63
CA HIS A 36 -2.81 12.27 2.74
C HIS A 36 -3.69 12.37 1.48
N LEU A 37 -3.97 13.58 1.01
CA LEU A 37 -4.75 13.80 -0.22
C LEU A 37 -4.03 13.26 -1.46
N CYS A 38 -2.70 13.41 -1.56
CA CYS A 38 -1.92 12.83 -2.64
C CYS A 38 -2.00 11.28 -2.62
N ASN A 39 -1.85 10.68 -1.45
CA ASN A 39 -1.95 9.24 -1.27
C ASN A 39 -3.37 8.72 -1.54
N PHE A 40 -4.39 9.45 -1.13
CA PHE A 40 -5.79 9.18 -1.47
C PHE A 40 -5.99 9.15 -2.99
N ALA A 41 -5.52 10.19 -3.70
CA ALA A 41 -5.64 10.27 -5.15
C ALA A 41 -4.91 9.14 -5.88
N ILE A 42 -3.70 8.77 -5.43
CA ILE A 42 -2.95 7.64 -6.00
C ILE A 42 -3.70 6.33 -5.77
N SER A 43 -4.17 6.09 -4.56
CA SER A 43 -4.82 4.82 -4.21
C SER A 43 -6.15 4.60 -4.93
N THR A 44 -6.96 5.65 -5.08
CA THR A 44 -8.19 5.57 -5.88
C THR A 44 -7.91 5.17 -7.32
N GLN A 45 -6.87 5.75 -7.94
CA GLN A 45 -6.49 5.47 -9.32
C GLN A 45 -5.74 4.14 -9.49
N GLN A 46 -5.08 3.64 -8.44
CA GLN A 46 -4.45 2.32 -8.43
C GLN A 46 -5.51 1.21 -8.49
N MET A 47 -6.57 1.34 -7.70
CA MET A 47 -7.62 0.33 -7.54
C MET A 47 -8.75 0.45 -8.58
N ASN A 48 -8.83 1.54 -9.36
CA ASN A 48 -9.91 1.76 -10.33
C ASN A 48 -10.03 0.65 -11.36
N LEU A 49 -8.92 0.04 -11.81
CA LEU A 49 -8.95 -1.05 -12.77
C LEU A 49 -9.52 -2.34 -12.17
N SER A 50 -9.23 -2.64 -10.91
CA SER A 50 -9.75 -3.84 -10.24
C SER A 50 -11.29 -3.84 -10.16
N ILE A 51 -11.91 -2.68 -9.86
CA ILE A 51 -13.38 -2.56 -9.80
C ILE A 51 -14.02 -2.40 -11.19
N ALA A 52 -13.32 -1.77 -12.14
CA ALA A 52 -13.83 -1.54 -13.49
C ALA A 52 -13.69 -2.77 -14.41
N LEU A 53 -12.69 -3.63 -14.18
CA LEU A 53 -12.37 -4.76 -15.05
C LEU A 53 -13.55 -5.72 -15.27
N PRO A 54 -14.35 -6.12 -14.27
CA PRO A 54 -15.54 -6.94 -14.51
C PRO A 54 -16.55 -6.27 -15.45
N ALA A 55 -16.73 -4.95 -15.34
CA ALA A 55 -17.61 -4.21 -16.25
C ALA A 55 -17.02 -4.04 -17.68
N MET A 56 -15.68 -4.04 -17.79
CA MET A 56 -14.99 -3.94 -19.09
C MET A 56 -15.03 -5.25 -19.87
N VAL A 57 -15.13 -6.40 -19.19
CA VAL A 57 -14.99 -7.72 -19.82
C VAL A 57 -16.32 -8.48 -19.84
N ASN A 58 -17.13 -8.37 -18.81
CA ASN A 58 -18.43 -9.03 -18.74
C ASN A 58 -19.52 -8.14 -19.32
N GLY A 59 -19.64 -8.15 -20.65
CA GLY A 59 -20.95 -7.92 -21.20
C GLY A 59 -21.85 -9.09 -20.79
N THR A 60 -22.68 -8.93 -19.78
CA THR A 60 -23.85 -9.81 -19.57
C THR A 60 -24.87 -9.55 -20.68
N ALA A 61 -24.48 -9.88 -21.93
CA ALA A 61 -25.46 -10.20 -22.93
C ALA A 61 -25.93 -11.63 -22.59
N PRO A 62 -27.22 -11.89 -22.43
CA PRO A 62 -27.72 -13.26 -22.36
C PRO A 62 -27.22 -14.02 -23.59
N ALA A 63 -26.74 -15.24 -23.40
CA ALA A 63 -26.29 -16.12 -24.47
C ALA A 63 -27.44 -16.26 -25.49
N GLY A 64 -27.36 -15.55 -26.61
CA GLY A 64 -28.44 -15.53 -27.64
C GLY A 64 -28.63 -14.19 -28.34
N ALA A 65 -27.98 -13.09 -27.92
CA ALA A 65 -28.09 -11.84 -28.65
C ALA A 65 -27.07 -11.81 -29.81
N PRO A 66 -27.51 -11.53 -31.08
CA PRO A 66 -26.58 -11.39 -32.21
C PRO A 66 -25.72 -10.14 -32.01
N ASN A 67 -24.46 -10.22 -32.47
CA ASN A 67 -23.41 -9.19 -32.43
C ASN A 67 -23.97 -7.76 -32.42
N ALA A 68 -23.88 -7.09 -31.28
CA ALA A 68 -24.39 -5.74 -31.09
C ALA A 68 -23.39 -4.71 -31.63
N SER A 69 -23.35 -4.54 -32.94
CA SER A 69 -22.98 -3.29 -33.61
C SER A 69 -24.20 -2.50 -34.05
N SER A 70 -25.36 -2.75 -33.48
CA SER A 70 -26.62 -2.03 -33.81
C SER A 70 -27.35 -1.72 -32.52
N ALA A 71 -27.61 -0.45 -32.29
CA ALA A 71 -28.56 0.00 -31.28
C ALA A 71 -29.94 -0.63 -31.55
N VAL A 72 -30.34 -1.60 -30.73
CA VAL A 72 -31.72 -2.12 -30.78
C VAL A 72 -32.55 -1.26 -29.84
N ALA A 73 -33.33 -0.38 -30.41
CA ALA A 73 -34.48 0.23 -29.74
C ALA A 73 -35.47 -0.89 -29.38
N LEU A 74 -35.61 -1.23 -28.10
CA LEU A 74 -36.72 -1.99 -27.59
C LEU A 74 -37.90 -1.03 -27.49
N ASP A 75 -38.84 -1.15 -28.43
CA ASP A 75 -40.14 -0.52 -28.40
C ASP A 75 -41.00 -1.25 -27.35
N ASP A 76 -41.07 -0.69 -26.16
CA ASP A 76 -42.05 -1.11 -25.16
C ASP A 76 -43.28 -0.23 -25.39
N GLY A 77 -44.38 -0.82 -25.89
CA GLY A 77 -45.58 -0.20 -26.44
C GLY A 77 -46.31 0.88 -25.60
N ASN A 78 -45.59 1.67 -24.82
CA ASN A 78 -46.13 2.72 -23.96
C ASN A 78 -45.51 4.10 -24.22
N GLY A 79 -44.95 4.36 -25.41
CA GLY A 79 -44.68 5.72 -25.91
C GLY A 79 -43.69 6.60 -25.13
N THR A 80 -42.97 6.07 -24.17
CA THR A 80 -41.88 6.79 -23.47
C THR A 80 -40.58 6.37 -24.13
N LEU A 81 -40.02 7.23 -24.98
CA LEU A 81 -38.67 7.09 -25.50
C LEU A 81 -37.70 7.04 -24.31
N MET A 82 -37.33 5.84 -23.84
CA MET A 82 -36.15 5.68 -23.00
C MET A 82 -34.95 6.10 -23.83
N GLU A 83 -34.24 7.15 -23.38
CA GLU A 83 -32.96 7.51 -23.97
C GLU A 83 -32.09 6.25 -24.02
N PRO A 84 -31.43 5.94 -25.15
CA PRO A 84 -30.60 4.76 -25.26
C PRO A 84 -29.51 4.87 -24.23
N LYS A 85 -29.53 4.01 -23.20
CA LYS A 85 -28.42 3.87 -22.22
C LYS A 85 -27.18 3.56 -23.03
N VAL A 86 -26.26 4.52 -23.17
CA VAL A 86 -25.02 4.35 -23.91
C VAL A 86 -24.25 3.25 -23.16
N LEU A 87 -24.32 2.02 -23.68
CA LEU A 87 -23.53 0.92 -23.12
C LEU A 87 -22.06 1.24 -23.29
N ALA A 88 -21.34 1.28 -22.19
CA ALA A 88 -19.89 1.40 -22.21
C ALA A 88 -19.28 0.23 -23.01
N PRO A 89 -18.19 0.45 -23.77
CA PRO A 89 -17.57 -0.59 -24.57
C PRO A 89 -17.11 -1.78 -23.73
N VAL A 90 -17.31 -2.98 -24.26
CA VAL A 90 -16.94 -4.26 -23.63
C VAL A 90 -15.88 -4.94 -24.49
N TYR A 91 -14.89 -5.54 -23.84
CA TYR A 91 -13.72 -6.13 -24.48
C TYR A 91 -13.65 -7.65 -24.25
N ALA A 92 -13.28 -8.41 -25.28
CA ALA A 92 -13.07 -9.85 -25.20
C ALA A 92 -11.64 -10.17 -24.77
N TRP A 93 -11.23 -9.76 -23.55
CA TRP A 93 -9.89 -10.05 -23.02
C TRP A 93 -9.86 -11.38 -22.29
N SER A 94 -8.91 -12.24 -22.65
CA SER A 94 -8.69 -13.50 -21.93
C SER A 94 -8.27 -13.25 -20.48
N PRO A 95 -8.51 -14.17 -19.54
CA PRO A 95 -8.09 -14.03 -18.16
C PRO A 95 -6.58 -13.80 -17.99
N GLU A 96 -5.76 -14.32 -18.89
CA GLU A 96 -4.31 -14.06 -18.91
C GLU A 96 -4.01 -12.58 -19.15
N ILE A 97 -4.67 -11.97 -20.14
CA ILE A 97 -4.54 -10.54 -20.43
C ILE A 97 -5.02 -9.72 -19.23
N GLN A 98 -6.12 -10.13 -18.59
CA GLN A 98 -6.63 -9.48 -17.38
C GLN A 98 -5.59 -9.52 -16.24
N GLY A 99 -4.93 -10.66 -16.04
CA GLY A 99 -3.85 -10.82 -15.05
C GLY A 99 -2.66 -9.90 -15.32
N VAL A 100 -2.22 -9.82 -16.57
CA VAL A 100 -1.15 -8.90 -16.99
C VAL A 100 -1.56 -7.44 -16.80
N LEU A 101 -2.81 -7.09 -17.12
CA LEU A 101 -3.34 -5.72 -16.91
C LEU A 101 -3.35 -5.34 -15.44
N LEU A 102 -3.79 -6.22 -14.55
CA LEU A 102 -3.81 -5.99 -13.11
C LEU A 102 -2.41 -5.86 -12.52
N SER A 103 -1.43 -6.63 -13.04
CA SER A 103 -0.02 -6.56 -12.62
C SER A 103 0.74 -5.39 -13.24
N SER A 104 0.27 -4.80 -14.33
CA SER A 104 1.04 -3.86 -15.16
C SER A 104 1.54 -2.63 -14.40
N LEU A 105 0.79 -2.13 -13.45
CA LEU A 105 1.22 -1.04 -12.57
C LEU A 105 2.40 -1.47 -11.69
N SER A 106 2.35 -2.68 -11.14
CA SER A 106 3.45 -3.24 -10.33
C SER A 106 4.70 -3.48 -11.14
N TYR A 107 4.62 -3.81 -12.44
CA TYR A 107 5.80 -3.89 -13.32
C TYR A 107 6.57 -2.57 -13.34
N GLY A 108 5.86 -1.45 -13.53
CA GLY A 108 6.45 -0.12 -13.52
C GLY A 108 7.05 0.25 -12.17
N SER A 109 6.32 0.01 -11.09
CA SER A 109 6.78 0.29 -9.73
C SER A 109 8.00 -0.55 -9.36
N PHE A 110 8.04 -1.83 -9.73
CA PHE A 110 9.17 -2.72 -9.48
C PHE A 110 10.44 -2.22 -10.17
N VAL A 111 10.37 -1.95 -11.47
CA VAL A 111 11.51 -1.44 -12.26
C VAL A 111 12.00 -0.09 -11.72
N ALA A 112 11.08 0.78 -11.29
CA ALA A 112 11.41 2.11 -10.77
C ALA A 112 11.86 2.11 -9.30
N SER A 113 11.66 1.06 -8.54
CA SER A 113 11.93 1.03 -7.09
C SER A 113 13.37 1.44 -6.74
N VAL A 114 14.37 0.92 -7.47
CA VAL A 114 15.78 1.26 -7.23
C VAL A 114 16.15 2.62 -7.86
N PRO A 115 15.83 2.89 -9.16
CA PRO A 115 16.14 4.18 -9.77
C PRO A 115 15.44 5.38 -9.08
N SER A 116 14.26 5.18 -8.49
CA SER A 116 13.52 6.26 -7.83
C SER A 116 14.30 6.89 -6.67
N GLY A 117 15.03 6.09 -5.89
CA GLY A 117 15.88 6.58 -4.82
C GLY A 117 17.01 7.50 -5.32
N TYR A 118 17.63 7.10 -6.43
CA TYR A 118 18.69 7.90 -7.05
C TYR A 118 18.16 9.23 -7.64
N VAL A 119 17.02 9.19 -8.31
CA VAL A 119 16.37 10.38 -8.86
C VAL A 119 15.91 11.31 -7.75
N ALA A 120 15.27 10.76 -6.72
CA ALA A 120 14.76 11.52 -5.57
C ALA A 120 15.88 12.20 -4.75
N GLY A 121 17.10 11.64 -4.76
CA GLY A 121 18.28 12.28 -4.15
C GLY A 121 18.84 13.47 -4.95
N ARG A 122 18.50 13.60 -6.23
CA ARG A 122 19.01 14.66 -7.12
C ARG A 122 17.99 15.72 -7.49
N VAL A 123 16.71 15.35 -7.51
CA VAL A 123 15.60 16.25 -7.86
C VAL A 123 14.90 16.70 -6.58
N ARG A 124 14.40 17.92 -6.55
CA ARG A 124 13.64 18.45 -5.42
C ARG A 124 12.40 17.58 -5.17
N PRO A 125 12.20 17.02 -3.96
CA PRO A 125 11.09 16.12 -3.67
C PRO A 125 9.72 16.72 -3.98
N ARG A 126 9.52 18.02 -3.70
CA ARG A 126 8.30 18.77 -4.05
C ARG A 126 7.96 18.66 -5.53
N LEU A 127 8.94 18.91 -6.40
CA LEU A 127 8.75 18.87 -7.85
C LEU A 127 8.47 17.44 -8.32
N LEU A 128 9.22 16.48 -7.76
CA LEU A 128 9.10 15.07 -8.15
C LEU A 128 7.74 14.49 -7.77
N ILE A 129 7.23 14.77 -6.57
CA ILE A 129 5.88 14.35 -6.15
C ILE A 129 4.82 15.00 -7.03
N GLY A 130 4.87 16.32 -7.22
CA GLY A 130 3.85 17.03 -7.98
C GLY A 130 3.81 16.60 -9.45
N ALA A 131 4.96 16.51 -10.11
CA ALA A 131 5.05 16.08 -11.51
C ALA A 131 4.63 14.62 -11.70
N SER A 132 5.02 13.72 -10.78
CA SER A 132 4.64 12.32 -10.85
C SER A 132 3.15 12.12 -10.57
N LEU A 133 2.56 12.84 -9.61
CA LEU A 133 1.12 12.80 -9.36
C LEU A 133 0.34 13.35 -10.56
N LEU A 134 0.81 14.44 -11.16
CA LEU A 134 0.23 15.02 -12.37
C LEU A 134 0.24 14.00 -13.51
N ALA A 135 1.41 13.39 -13.77
CA ALA A 135 1.55 12.37 -14.81
C ALA A 135 0.65 11.14 -14.54
N PHE A 136 0.65 10.64 -13.31
CA PHE A 136 -0.19 9.52 -12.91
C PHE A 136 -1.68 9.78 -13.19
N SER A 137 -2.16 10.97 -12.82
CA SER A 137 -3.56 11.36 -12.97
C SER A 137 -3.93 11.65 -14.43
N ALA A 138 -3.05 12.31 -15.20
CA ALA A 138 -3.26 12.54 -16.63
C ALA A 138 -3.34 11.21 -17.41
N LEU A 139 -2.45 10.26 -17.10
CA LEU A 139 -2.49 8.92 -17.69
C LEU A 139 -3.76 8.17 -17.31
N SER A 140 -4.28 8.37 -16.08
CA SER A 140 -5.55 7.77 -15.65
C SER A 140 -6.73 8.21 -16.52
N LEU A 141 -6.79 9.48 -16.89
CA LEU A 141 -7.82 10.02 -17.82
C LEU A 141 -7.72 9.42 -19.22
N LEU A 142 -6.53 8.98 -19.64
CA LEU A 142 -6.30 8.38 -20.95
C LEU A 142 -6.62 6.87 -21.00
N ILE A 143 -6.82 6.22 -19.84
CA ILE A 143 -7.11 4.78 -19.79
C ILE A 143 -8.31 4.36 -20.62
N PRO A 144 -9.48 5.04 -20.59
CA PRO A 144 -10.61 4.66 -21.41
C PRO A 144 -10.30 4.74 -22.92
N LEU A 145 -9.56 5.76 -23.34
CA LEU A 145 -9.13 5.91 -24.73
C LEU A 145 -8.14 4.80 -25.13
N ALA A 146 -7.17 4.50 -24.26
CA ALA A 146 -6.19 3.44 -24.48
C ALA A 146 -6.82 2.05 -24.56
N ALA A 147 -7.85 1.77 -23.74
CA ALA A 147 -8.59 0.52 -23.79
C ALA A 147 -9.25 0.32 -25.17
N GLY A 148 -9.79 1.38 -25.77
CA GLY A 148 -10.35 1.36 -27.12
C GLY A 148 -9.29 1.23 -28.23
N ALA A 149 -8.08 1.74 -28.01
CA ALA A 149 -7.00 1.66 -28.97
C ALA A 149 -6.26 0.30 -28.96
N GLY A 150 -6.28 -0.40 -27.83
CA GLY A 150 -5.71 -1.76 -27.71
C GLY A 150 -5.01 -2.03 -26.39
N VAL A 151 -4.95 -3.32 -26.03
CA VAL A 151 -4.41 -3.82 -24.76
C VAL A 151 -2.95 -3.38 -24.53
N ALA A 152 -2.12 -3.40 -25.56
CA ALA A 152 -0.70 -3.06 -25.44
C ALA A 152 -0.49 -1.60 -24.99
N LEU A 153 -1.28 -0.66 -25.52
CA LEU A 153 -1.22 0.73 -25.10
C LEU A 153 -1.70 0.89 -23.66
N LEU A 154 -2.75 0.18 -23.26
CA LEU A 154 -3.27 0.21 -21.90
C LEU A 154 -2.23 -0.32 -20.90
N ILE A 155 -1.55 -1.43 -21.21
CA ILE A 155 -0.46 -1.98 -20.39
C ILE A 155 0.68 -0.96 -20.28
N LEU A 156 1.09 -0.34 -21.38
CA LEU A 156 2.15 0.66 -21.37
C LEU A 156 1.82 1.86 -20.47
N LEU A 157 0.59 2.41 -20.59
CA LEU A 157 0.16 3.50 -19.72
C LEU A 157 0.20 3.11 -18.23
N ARG A 158 -0.25 1.90 -17.90
CA ARG A 158 -0.21 1.38 -16.53
C ARG A 158 1.22 1.20 -16.01
N ILE A 159 2.16 0.73 -16.84
CA ILE A 159 3.58 0.65 -16.47
C ILE A 159 4.14 2.04 -16.17
N VAL A 160 3.87 3.03 -17.01
CA VAL A 160 4.32 4.41 -16.78
C VAL A 160 3.69 4.99 -15.50
N GLN A 161 2.42 4.70 -15.23
CA GLN A 161 1.79 5.04 -13.94
C GLN A 161 2.53 4.40 -12.77
N GLY A 162 2.93 3.13 -12.87
CA GLY A 162 3.70 2.46 -11.83
C GLY A 162 5.04 3.13 -11.54
N VAL A 163 5.75 3.59 -12.58
CA VAL A 163 6.98 4.38 -12.43
C VAL A 163 6.70 5.68 -11.65
N ALA A 164 5.65 6.40 -12.03
CA ALA A 164 5.25 7.63 -11.34
C ALA A 164 4.88 7.38 -9.87
N GLN A 165 4.19 6.28 -9.57
CA GLN A 165 3.86 5.89 -8.20
C GLN A 165 5.12 5.66 -7.33
N ALA A 166 6.10 4.92 -7.85
CA ALA A 166 7.35 4.68 -7.13
C ALA A 166 8.11 5.98 -6.83
N MET A 167 8.11 6.94 -7.79
CA MET A 167 8.71 8.26 -7.59
C MET A 167 8.02 9.04 -6.46
N VAL A 168 6.68 9.02 -6.39
CA VAL A 168 5.94 9.68 -5.30
C VAL A 168 6.26 9.05 -3.96
N GLN A 169 6.19 7.72 -3.85
CA GLN A 169 6.43 7.01 -2.59
C GLN A 169 7.82 7.27 -2.02
N THR A 170 8.85 7.23 -2.88
CA THR A 170 10.23 7.49 -2.46
C THR A 170 10.43 8.95 -2.04
N SER A 171 9.87 9.89 -2.81
CA SER A 171 10.04 11.33 -2.55
C SER A 171 9.30 11.79 -1.28
N GLN A 172 8.16 11.18 -0.95
CA GLN A 172 7.44 11.46 0.30
C GLN A 172 8.30 11.18 1.52
N TYR A 173 9.08 10.09 1.50
CA TYR A 173 9.98 9.76 2.60
C TYR A 173 11.06 10.85 2.79
N LEU A 174 11.62 11.37 1.68
CA LEU A 174 12.63 12.44 1.74
C LEU A 174 12.08 13.78 2.26
N ILE A 175 10.79 14.08 1.99
CA ILE A 175 10.14 15.24 2.61
C ILE A 175 10.09 15.07 4.13
N TRP A 176 9.72 13.88 4.63
CA TRP A 176 9.62 13.64 6.06
C TRP A 176 10.96 13.70 6.78
N VAL A 177 12.05 13.30 6.14
CA VAL A 177 13.41 13.47 6.70
C VAL A 177 13.73 14.93 7.02
N LYS A 178 13.19 15.90 6.26
CA LYS A 178 13.42 17.34 6.47
C LYS A 178 12.36 18.03 7.34
N TRP A 179 11.13 17.50 7.38
CA TRP A 179 10.00 18.16 8.02
C TRP A 179 9.58 17.55 9.36
N ALA A 180 9.89 16.28 9.58
CA ALA A 180 9.37 15.55 10.73
C ALA A 180 10.38 15.50 11.88
N PRO A 181 10.08 16.12 13.05
CA PRO A 181 10.82 15.87 14.27
C PRO A 181 10.79 14.38 14.62
N PRO A 182 11.90 13.77 15.13
CA PRO A 182 11.97 12.33 15.41
C PRO A 182 10.83 11.79 16.27
N LEU A 183 10.40 12.57 17.26
CA LEU A 183 9.33 12.21 18.21
C LEU A 183 7.93 12.18 17.55
N GLU A 184 7.71 12.93 16.47
CA GLU A 184 6.42 13.07 15.80
C GLU A 184 6.40 12.37 14.41
N MET A 185 7.54 11.90 13.93
CA MET A 185 7.71 11.34 12.57
C MET A 185 6.71 10.21 12.27
N ASN A 186 6.53 9.28 13.20
CA ASN A 186 5.60 8.16 13.00
C ASN A 186 4.15 8.62 12.89
N GLN A 187 3.74 9.61 13.68
CA GLN A 187 2.40 10.18 13.63
C GLN A 187 2.12 10.88 12.30
N LEU A 188 3.04 11.72 11.83
CA LEU A 188 2.92 12.46 10.58
C LEU A 188 2.89 11.52 9.36
N ILE A 189 3.73 10.49 9.37
CA ILE A 189 3.73 9.44 8.34
C ILE A 189 2.42 8.66 8.37
N ALA A 190 1.90 8.29 9.54
CA ALA A 190 0.64 7.57 9.68
C ALA A 190 -0.55 8.36 9.12
N ILE A 191 -0.62 9.68 9.41
CA ILE A 191 -1.63 10.58 8.82
C ILE A 191 -1.53 10.58 7.30
N SER A 192 -0.33 10.67 6.74
CA SER A 192 -0.12 10.68 5.29
C SER A 192 -0.53 9.36 4.63
N ILE A 193 -0.10 8.23 5.19
CA ILE A 193 -0.37 6.89 4.65
C ILE A 193 -1.84 6.50 4.80
N SER A 194 -2.57 7.02 5.79
CA SER A 194 -4.01 6.74 5.94
C SER A 194 -4.82 7.12 4.70
N GLY A 195 -4.31 8.06 3.88
CA GLY A 195 -4.89 8.39 2.57
C GLY A 195 -4.95 7.23 1.59
N LEU A 196 -3.97 6.31 1.63
CA LEU A 196 -3.99 5.11 0.79
C LEU A 196 -5.20 4.22 1.12
N MET A 197 -5.46 4.03 2.41
CA MET A 197 -6.57 3.21 2.87
C MET A 197 -7.92 3.84 2.53
N LEU A 198 -8.05 5.13 2.83
CA LEU A 198 -9.28 5.87 2.53
C LEU A 198 -9.57 5.90 1.02
N GLY A 199 -8.53 6.07 0.18
CA GLY A 199 -8.67 6.04 -1.28
C GLY A 199 -9.14 4.68 -1.79
N SER A 200 -8.53 3.58 -1.30
CA SER A 200 -8.95 2.23 -1.67
C SER A 200 -10.40 1.95 -1.28
N LEU A 201 -10.79 2.32 -0.05
CA LEU A 201 -12.19 2.19 0.40
C LEU A 201 -13.15 3.00 -0.48
N THR A 202 -12.78 4.24 -0.79
CA THR A 202 -13.64 5.14 -1.58
C THR A 202 -13.87 4.62 -2.99
N VAL A 203 -12.81 4.16 -3.68
CA VAL A 203 -12.96 3.67 -5.06
C VAL A 203 -13.75 2.36 -5.13
N LEU A 204 -13.63 1.49 -4.13
CA LEU A 204 -14.42 0.25 -4.08
C LEU A 204 -15.90 0.55 -3.81
N LEU A 205 -16.21 1.46 -2.89
CA LEU A 205 -17.59 1.87 -2.59
C LEU A 205 -18.24 2.60 -3.76
N VAL A 206 -17.56 3.61 -4.28
CA VAL A 206 -18.13 4.52 -5.30
C VAL A 206 -17.96 3.96 -6.71
N GLY A 207 -16.85 3.25 -6.96
CA GLY A 207 -16.52 2.73 -8.29
C GLY A 207 -17.52 1.70 -8.81
N GLY A 208 -17.99 0.77 -7.96
CA GLY A 208 -19.04 -0.17 -8.33
C GLY A 208 -20.33 0.53 -8.74
N PHE A 209 -20.78 1.50 -7.94
CA PHE A 209 -21.94 2.33 -8.26
C PHE A 209 -21.76 3.12 -9.57
N LEU A 210 -20.58 3.72 -9.80
CA LEU A 210 -20.28 4.45 -11.03
C LEU A 210 -20.29 3.52 -12.26
N CYS A 211 -19.74 2.30 -12.13
CA CYS A 211 -19.74 1.32 -13.21
C CYS A 211 -21.16 0.94 -13.66
N GLU A 212 -22.10 0.81 -12.72
CA GLU A 212 -23.48 0.43 -13.04
C GLU A 212 -24.32 1.59 -13.55
N THR A 213 -24.13 2.80 -13.00
CA THR A 213 -24.99 3.96 -13.32
C THR A 213 -24.50 4.73 -14.54
N LEU A 214 -23.21 5.09 -14.57
CA LEU A 214 -22.61 5.93 -15.60
C LEU A 214 -21.77 5.12 -16.60
N GLY A 215 -21.31 3.93 -16.19
CA GLY A 215 -20.39 3.10 -16.95
C GLY A 215 -18.94 3.21 -16.45
N TRP A 216 -18.16 2.15 -16.71
CA TRP A 216 -16.78 2.02 -16.22
C TRP A 216 -15.81 3.18 -16.60
N PRO A 217 -15.92 3.89 -17.76
CA PRO A 217 -15.01 4.98 -18.09
C PRO A 217 -15.03 6.13 -17.09
N TYR A 218 -16.19 6.39 -16.48
CA TYR A 218 -16.35 7.49 -15.53
C TYR A 218 -15.57 7.28 -14.23
N VAL A 219 -15.26 6.04 -13.84
CA VAL A 219 -14.38 5.74 -12.71
C VAL A 219 -13.00 6.37 -12.94
N PHE A 220 -12.45 6.24 -14.15
CA PHE A 220 -11.16 6.82 -14.51
C PHE A 220 -11.21 8.34 -14.64
N TYR A 221 -12.28 8.89 -15.21
CA TYR A 221 -12.43 10.34 -15.38
C TYR A 221 -12.58 11.06 -14.03
N ILE A 222 -13.43 10.54 -13.14
CA ILE A 222 -13.69 11.18 -11.85
C ILE A 222 -12.44 11.12 -10.97
N PHE A 223 -11.86 9.94 -10.75
CA PHE A 223 -10.69 9.79 -9.88
C PHE A 223 -9.42 10.37 -10.50
N GLY A 224 -9.27 10.33 -11.82
CA GLY A 224 -8.21 11.05 -12.52
C GLY A 224 -8.34 12.57 -12.37
N GLY A 225 -9.55 13.11 -12.47
CA GLY A 225 -9.84 14.53 -12.26
C GLY A 225 -9.53 14.98 -10.83
N ILE A 226 -9.90 14.18 -9.81
CA ILE A 226 -9.54 14.43 -8.41
C ILE A 226 -8.02 14.46 -8.25
N GLY A 227 -7.29 13.52 -8.85
CA GLY A 227 -5.83 13.50 -8.80
C GLY A 227 -5.18 14.70 -9.46
N LEU A 228 -5.71 15.19 -10.60
CA LEU A 228 -5.26 16.45 -11.20
C LEU A 228 -5.48 17.64 -10.28
N ALA A 229 -6.65 17.74 -9.65
CA ALA A 229 -6.94 18.80 -8.69
C ALA A 229 -5.98 18.76 -7.49
N CYS A 230 -5.71 17.57 -6.94
CA CYS A 230 -4.70 17.38 -5.89
C CYS A 230 -3.29 17.80 -6.33
N SER A 231 -2.90 17.48 -7.57
CA SER A 231 -1.62 17.92 -8.14
C SER A 231 -1.54 19.43 -8.28
N CYS A 232 -2.60 20.09 -8.74
CA CYS A 232 -2.67 21.54 -8.81
C CYS A 232 -2.57 22.21 -7.43
N LEU A 233 -3.17 21.62 -6.40
CA LEU A 233 -3.07 22.09 -5.00
C LEU A 233 -1.68 21.85 -4.40
N TRP A 234 -0.99 20.80 -4.84
CA TRP A 234 0.34 20.44 -4.33
C TRP A 234 1.38 21.53 -4.61
N PHE A 235 1.46 22.04 -5.84
CA PHE A 235 2.50 22.98 -6.24
C PHE A 235 2.54 24.29 -5.45
N PRO A 236 1.45 24.97 -5.14
CA PRO A 236 1.48 26.19 -4.33
C PRO A 236 1.69 25.94 -2.83
N LEU A 237 1.22 24.78 -2.30
CA LEU A 237 1.19 24.53 -0.86
C LEU A 237 2.41 23.80 -0.32
N ALA A 238 3.01 22.90 -1.12
CA ALA A 238 4.16 22.11 -0.67
C ALA A 238 5.47 22.90 -0.81
N HIS A 239 6.39 22.71 0.13
CA HIS A 239 7.74 23.28 0.11
C HIS A 239 8.74 22.21 0.54
N ASP A 240 9.94 22.24 -0.05
CA ASP A 240 11.00 21.25 0.24
C ASP A 240 11.61 21.43 1.63
N ASP A 241 11.76 22.69 2.06
CA ASP A 241 12.40 23.03 3.34
C ASP A 241 11.47 23.83 4.24
N PRO A 242 11.41 23.53 5.55
CA PRO A 242 10.65 24.32 6.51
C PRO A 242 11.02 25.80 6.54
N ALA A 243 12.31 26.11 6.35
CA ALA A 243 12.81 27.49 6.36
C ALA A 243 12.26 28.35 5.21
N ALA A 244 11.93 27.73 4.07
CA ALA A 244 11.42 28.42 2.89
C ALA A 244 9.90 28.55 2.85
N HIS A 245 9.17 27.98 3.83
CA HIS A 245 7.71 27.98 3.81
C HIS A 245 7.14 29.33 4.29
N PRO A 246 6.29 30.02 3.50
CA PRO A 246 5.86 31.38 3.81
C PRO A 246 4.95 31.49 5.06
N LEU A 247 4.25 30.41 5.42
CA LEU A 247 3.27 30.39 6.51
C LEU A 247 3.78 29.75 7.81
N ILE A 248 5.04 29.30 7.85
CA ILE A 248 5.58 28.65 9.06
C ILE A 248 5.88 29.69 10.15
N SER A 249 5.49 29.40 11.39
CA SER A 249 5.87 30.25 12.52
C SER A 249 7.36 30.10 12.85
N ALA A 250 8.00 31.17 13.34
CA ALA A 250 9.40 31.13 13.77
C ALA A 250 9.64 30.05 14.85
N ALA A 251 8.69 29.90 15.79
CA ALA A 251 8.77 28.89 16.85
C ALA A 251 8.73 27.46 16.29
N GLU A 252 7.88 27.17 15.29
CA GLU A 252 7.80 25.85 14.66
C GLU A 252 9.05 25.55 13.84
N ARG A 253 9.53 26.53 13.09
CA ARG A 253 10.79 26.39 12.33
C ARG A 253 11.97 26.09 13.24
N ASP A 254 12.13 26.83 14.35
CA ASP A 254 13.20 26.62 15.30
C ASP A 254 13.07 25.28 16.03
N TYR A 255 11.86 24.84 16.33
CA TYR A 255 11.59 23.53 16.91
C TYR A 255 12.04 22.39 15.96
N ILE A 256 11.66 22.45 14.67
CA ILE A 256 12.08 21.46 13.66
C ILE A 256 13.61 21.47 13.53
N ALA A 257 14.22 22.64 13.37
CA ALA A 257 15.67 22.78 13.21
C ALA A 257 16.45 22.19 14.38
N ARG A 258 16.06 22.50 15.63
CA ARG A 258 16.70 21.96 16.83
C ARG A 258 16.53 20.45 16.96
N SER A 259 15.33 19.93 16.64
CA SER A 259 15.04 18.50 16.73
C SER A 259 15.83 17.69 15.71
N LEU A 260 16.07 18.23 14.51
CA LEU A 260 16.86 17.57 13.47
C LEU A 260 18.37 17.69 13.74
N ALA A 261 18.86 18.84 14.24
CA ALA A 261 20.28 19.03 14.60
C ALA A 261 20.78 18.05 15.68
N GLN A 262 19.89 17.55 16.54
CA GLN A 262 20.22 16.49 17.50
C GLN A 262 20.44 15.12 16.86
N GLN A 263 19.94 14.92 15.65
CA GLN A 263 20.05 13.64 14.91
C GLN A 263 21.31 13.56 14.05
N ASP A 264 21.86 14.70 13.62
CA ASP A 264 23.03 14.78 12.74
C ASP A 264 24.38 14.45 13.43
N CYS A 265 24.38 14.12 14.73
CA CYS A 265 25.59 13.81 15.49
C CYS A 265 26.11 12.37 15.31
N GLU A 266 25.47 11.52 14.51
CA GLU A 266 26.02 10.20 14.21
C GLU A 266 26.80 10.21 12.88
N PRO A 267 28.07 9.76 12.87
CA PRO A 267 28.87 9.73 11.65
C PRO A 267 28.26 8.83 10.59
N ASP A 268 28.28 9.32 9.37
CA ASP A 268 27.86 8.62 8.14
C ASP A 268 28.67 7.32 7.99
N GLN A 269 28.11 6.20 8.43
CA GLN A 269 28.76 4.90 8.32
C GLN A 269 28.27 4.20 7.07
N SER A 270 29.21 3.73 6.25
CA SER A 270 28.96 2.94 5.06
C SER A 270 28.03 1.75 5.36
N LEU A 271 27.01 1.56 4.49
CA LEU A 271 26.08 0.43 4.58
C LEU A 271 26.85 -0.91 4.51
N PRO A 272 26.71 -1.82 5.49
CA PRO A 272 27.40 -3.11 5.49
C PRO A 272 26.70 -4.12 4.57
N ILE A 273 26.59 -3.81 3.27
CA ILE A 273 25.80 -4.56 2.29
C ILE A 273 26.17 -6.06 2.27
N THR A 274 27.47 -6.37 2.32
CA THR A 274 27.93 -7.76 2.30
C THR A 274 27.47 -8.56 3.53
N ALA A 275 27.44 -7.94 4.69
CA ALA A 275 26.96 -8.57 5.92
C ALA A 275 25.43 -8.71 5.89
N MET A 276 24.74 -7.70 5.38
CA MET A 276 23.29 -7.73 5.20
C MET A 276 22.84 -8.87 4.28
N VAL A 277 23.48 -9.03 3.12
CA VAL A 277 23.14 -10.11 2.15
C VAL A 277 23.38 -11.50 2.75
N ARG A 278 24.31 -11.65 3.68
CA ARG A 278 24.58 -12.93 4.37
C ARG A 278 23.69 -13.19 5.58
N SER A 279 22.88 -12.21 5.98
CA SER A 279 22.03 -12.30 7.19
C SER A 279 20.76 -13.08 6.91
N LEU A 280 20.63 -14.31 7.38
CA LEU A 280 19.41 -15.12 7.28
C LEU A 280 18.21 -14.49 8.00
N PRO A 281 18.35 -13.82 9.19
CA PRO A 281 17.25 -13.08 9.79
C PRO A 281 16.73 -11.93 8.89
N LEU A 282 17.60 -11.25 8.14
CA LEU A 282 17.14 -10.23 7.17
C LEU A 282 16.34 -10.87 6.04
N TRP A 283 16.83 -11.97 5.47
CA TRP A 283 16.11 -12.69 4.43
C TRP A 283 14.76 -13.23 4.90
N SER A 284 14.66 -13.65 6.18
CA SER A 284 13.37 -14.11 6.74
C SER A 284 12.31 -13.01 6.74
N VAL A 285 12.70 -11.77 7.02
CA VAL A 285 11.80 -10.61 6.95
C VAL A 285 11.46 -10.26 5.51
N LEU A 286 12.44 -10.21 4.60
CA LEU A 286 12.21 -9.86 3.19
C LEU A 286 11.30 -10.87 2.49
N LEU A 287 11.50 -12.17 2.72
CA LEU A 287 10.63 -13.21 2.20
C LEU A 287 9.21 -13.15 2.80
N SER A 288 9.09 -12.82 4.08
CA SER A 288 7.76 -12.59 4.68
C SER A 288 7.04 -11.41 4.04
N GLN A 289 7.75 -10.33 3.68
CA GLN A 289 7.16 -9.22 2.92
C GLN A 289 6.61 -9.68 1.56
N PHE A 290 7.34 -10.55 0.87
CA PHE A 290 6.90 -11.10 -0.41
C PHE A 290 5.68 -12.01 -0.27
N THR A 291 5.73 -12.98 0.65
CA THR A 291 4.68 -14.00 0.79
C THR A 291 3.38 -13.41 1.31
N GLU A 292 3.43 -12.57 2.35
CA GLU A 292 2.25 -11.90 2.91
C GLU A 292 1.57 -10.98 1.88
N HIS A 293 2.35 -10.22 1.11
CA HIS A 293 1.80 -9.36 0.07
C HIS A 293 1.34 -10.13 -1.17
N TRP A 294 1.72 -11.40 -1.35
CA TRP A 294 1.20 -12.25 -2.42
C TRP A 294 -0.32 -12.40 -2.31
N PHE A 295 -0.79 -12.88 -1.16
CA PHE A 295 -2.21 -13.05 -0.90
C PHE A 295 -2.98 -11.72 -0.97
N PHE A 296 -2.40 -10.67 -0.40
CA PHE A 296 -2.97 -9.33 -0.46
C PHE A 296 -3.14 -8.84 -1.90
N HIS A 297 -2.14 -8.99 -2.77
CA HIS A 297 -2.23 -8.58 -4.17
C HIS A 297 -3.25 -9.39 -4.97
N VAL A 298 -3.35 -10.70 -4.72
CA VAL A 298 -4.41 -11.54 -5.32
C VAL A 298 -5.79 -11.00 -4.95
N LEU A 299 -6.03 -10.75 -3.67
CA LEU A 299 -7.33 -10.23 -3.21
C LEU A 299 -7.61 -8.84 -3.76
N MET A 300 -6.66 -7.90 -3.67
CA MET A 300 -6.86 -6.54 -4.17
C MET A 300 -7.11 -6.48 -5.69
N ALA A 301 -6.47 -7.37 -6.45
CA ALA A 301 -6.66 -7.45 -7.89
C ALA A 301 -7.99 -8.10 -8.28
N TYR A 302 -8.34 -9.20 -7.62
CA TYR A 302 -9.41 -10.09 -8.10
C TYR A 302 -10.63 -10.18 -7.20
N LEU A 303 -10.65 -9.55 -6.02
CA LEU A 303 -11.78 -9.66 -5.09
C LEU A 303 -13.11 -9.23 -5.71
N PRO A 304 -13.22 -8.04 -6.39
CA PRO A 304 -14.46 -7.68 -7.06
C PRO A 304 -14.85 -8.68 -8.17
N THR A 305 -13.87 -9.18 -8.92
CA THR A 305 -14.09 -10.19 -9.95
C THR A 305 -14.57 -11.51 -9.37
N TYR A 306 -13.99 -11.98 -8.26
CA TYR A 306 -14.40 -13.19 -7.56
C TYR A 306 -15.84 -13.09 -7.05
N LEU A 307 -16.17 -11.98 -6.39
CA LEU A 307 -17.53 -11.72 -5.89
C LEU A 307 -18.57 -11.69 -7.03
N HIS A 308 -18.22 -11.05 -8.13
CA HIS A 308 -19.10 -10.93 -9.28
C HIS A 308 -19.24 -12.25 -10.06
N SER A 309 -18.14 -12.93 -10.39
CA SER A 309 -18.14 -14.11 -11.26
C SER A 309 -18.51 -15.41 -10.54
N VAL A 310 -18.02 -15.61 -9.29
CA VAL A 310 -18.23 -16.86 -8.55
C VAL A 310 -19.45 -16.78 -7.64
N LEU A 311 -19.57 -15.69 -6.88
CA LEU A 311 -20.67 -15.51 -5.93
C LEU A 311 -21.89 -14.82 -6.56
N ARG A 312 -21.80 -14.45 -7.85
CA ARG A 312 -22.88 -13.87 -8.68
C ARG A 312 -23.51 -12.62 -8.03
N VAL A 313 -22.70 -11.83 -7.37
CA VAL A 313 -23.10 -10.56 -6.77
C VAL A 313 -23.04 -9.48 -7.86
N ASP A 314 -23.98 -8.52 -7.85
CA ASP A 314 -23.91 -7.38 -8.76
C ASP A 314 -22.65 -6.53 -8.50
N LEU A 315 -22.29 -5.68 -9.46
CA LEU A 315 -21.02 -4.97 -9.40
C LEU A 315 -20.98 -3.92 -8.28
N GLN A 316 -22.12 -3.28 -8.01
CA GLN A 316 -22.24 -2.32 -6.91
C GLN A 316 -22.07 -3.01 -5.55
N ALA A 317 -22.78 -4.13 -5.34
CA ALA A 317 -22.63 -4.89 -4.10
C ALA A 317 -21.25 -5.53 -3.98
N SER A 318 -20.60 -5.95 -5.08
CA SER A 318 -19.20 -6.43 -5.07
C SER A 318 -18.24 -5.36 -4.60
N GLY A 319 -18.40 -4.12 -5.04
CA GLY A 319 -17.63 -2.97 -4.58
C GLY A 319 -17.84 -2.71 -3.08
N PHE A 320 -19.11 -2.69 -2.64
CA PHE A 320 -19.46 -2.49 -1.23
C PHE A 320 -18.88 -3.59 -0.32
N LEU A 321 -19.06 -4.86 -0.71
CA LEU A 321 -18.54 -6.00 0.05
C LEU A 321 -17.01 -6.01 0.10
N SER A 322 -16.34 -5.65 -1.01
CA SER A 322 -14.88 -5.52 -1.05
C SER A 322 -14.38 -4.41 -0.12
N ALA A 323 -15.07 -3.27 -0.10
CA ALA A 323 -14.75 -2.18 0.82
C ALA A 323 -14.99 -2.58 2.29
N LEU A 324 -16.05 -3.31 2.59
CA LEU A 324 -16.31 -3.84 3.94
C LEU A 324 -15.18 -4.75 4.42
N LEU A 325 -14.71 -5.65 3.56
CA LEU A 325 -13.60 -6.55 3.86
C LEU A 325 -12.29 -5.79 4.11
N LEU A 326 -12.00 -4.77 3.31
CA LEU A 326 -10.85 -3.90 3.51
C LEU A 326 -10.96 -3.10 4.82
N GLY A 327 -12.16 -2.65 5.19
CA GLY A 327 -12.44 -2.02 6.47
C GLY A 327 -12.18 -2.95 7.66
N VAL A 328 -12.58 -4.22 7.56
CA VAL A 328 -12.28 -5.25 8.57
C VAL A 328 -10.78 -5.44 8.72
N ALA A 329 -10.02 -5.52 7.61
CA ALA A 329 -8.56 -5.62 7.65
C ALA A 329 -7.94 -4.42 8.39
N PHE A 330 -8.40 -3.20 8.08
CA PHE A 330 -7.88 -1.97 8.72
C PHE A 330 -8.11 -1.96 10.23
N ILE A 331 -9.32 -2.28 10.68
CA ILE A 331 -9.64 -2.37 12.11
C ILE A 331 -8.76 -3.45 12.77
N SER A 332 -8.57 -4.58 12.10
CA SER A 332 -7.77 -5.69 12.61
C SER A 332 -6.27 -5.36 12.73
N ILE A 333 -5.71 -4.53 11.84
CA ILE A 333 -4.34 -4.01 11.98
C ILE A 333 -4.20 -3.23 13.29
N ILE A 334 -5.13 -2.34 13.58
CA ILE A 334 -5.11 -1.50 14.80
C ILE A 334 -5.24 -2.40 16.04
N LEU A 335 -6.22 -3.29 16.07
CA LEU A 335 -6.44 -4.19 17.20
C LEU A 335 -5.27 -5.14 17.41
N GLY A 336 -4.67 -5.66 16.33
CA GLY A 336 -3.48 -6.50 16.37
C GLY A 336 -2.28 -5.78 16.95
N GLY A 337 -2.06 -4.51 16.56
CA GLY A 337 -1.02 -3.66 17.13
C GLY A 337 -1.21 -3.44 18.64
N LEU A 338 -2.40 -3.02 19.05
CA LEU A 338 -2.74 -2.83 20.46
C LEU A 338 -2.57 -4.10 21.29
N LEU A 339 -2.96 -5.26 20.75
CA LEU A 339 -2.79 -6.54 21.41
C LEU A 339 -1.32 -6.90 21.57
N ALA A 340 -0.50 -6.72 20.51
CA ALA A 340 0.94 -6.96 20.57
C ALA A 340 1.61 -6.07 21.61
N ASP A 341 1.29 -4.78 21.64
CA ASP A 341 1.83 -3.82 22.62
C ASP A 341 1.40 -4.17 24.06
N CYS A 342 0.17 -4.60 24.25
CA CYS A 342 -0.34 -5.04 25.55
C CYS A 342 0.40 -6.29 26.07
N LEU A 343 0.66 -7.28 25.20
CA LEU A 343 1.39 -8.48 25.57
C LEU A 343 2.86 -8.19 25.93
N LEU A 344 3.49 -7.29 25.19
CA LEU A 344 4.87 -6.87 25.40
C LEU A 344 5.01 -5.99 26.65
N SER A 345 4.14 -4.99 26.83
CA SER A 345 4.20 -4.07 27.97
C SER A 345 3.94 -4.75 29.32
N ARG A 346 3.12 -5.80 29.32
CA ARG A 346 2.85 -6.63 30.52
C ARG A 346 3.88 -7.75 30.74
N ASN A 347 4.90 -7.85 29.88
CA ASN A 347 5.89 -8.93 29.91
C ASN A 347 5.29 -10.34 29.91
N VAL A 348 4.13 -10.54 29.27
CA VAL A 348 3.48 -11.85 29.19
C VAL A 348 4.26 -12.78 28.27
N LEU A 349 4.78 -12.25 27.15
CA LEU A 349 5.53 -12.99 26.14
C LEU A 349 6.79 -12.20 25.75
N SER A 350 7.86 -12.93 25.39
CA SER A 350 9.06 -12.29 24.83
C SER A 350 8.80 -11.74 23.42
N LEU A 351 9.57 -10.75 23.01
CA LEU A 351 9.43 -10.09 21.70
C LEU A 351 9.45 -11.12 20.56
N LEU A 352 10.40 -12.06 20.56
CA LEU A 352 10.49 -13.09 19.52
C LEU A 352 9.25 -13.99 19.49
N VAL A 353 8.73 -14.36 20.66
CA VAL A 353 7.51 -15.20 20.75
C VAL A 353 6.31 -14.43 20.19
N VAL A 354 6.14 -13.15 20.52
CA VAL A 354 5.07 -12.30 19.94
C VAL A 354 5.21 -12.24 18.42
N ARG A 355 6.41 -11.99 17.88
CA ARG A 355 6.63 -11.94 16.43
C ARG A 355 6.26 -13.24 15.75
N ARG A 356 6.70 -14.38 16.29
CA ARG A 356 6.40 -15.71 15.73
C ARG A 356 4.94 -16.10 15.87
N LEU A 357 4.31 -15.83 17.02
CA LEU A 357 2.89 -16.14 17.26
C LEU A 357 1.99 -15.36 16.30
N PHE A 358 2.17 -14.04 16.21
CA PHE A 358 1.35 -13.19 15.36
C PHE A 358 1.52 -13.53 13.89
N THR A 359 2.73 -13.82 13.44
CA THR A 359 2.98 -14.30 12.08
C THR A 359 2.36 -15.66 11.84
N SER A 360 2.48 -16.62 12.78
CA SER A 360 1.88 -17.95 12.62
C SER A 360 0.36 -17.89 12.51
N VAL A 361 -0.29 -17.14 13.38
CA VAL A 361 -1.76 -16.94 13.33
C VAL A 361 -2.13 -16.22 12.04
N GLY A 362 -1.40 -15.14 11.70
CA GLY A 362 -1.65 -14.31 10.52
C GLY A 362 -1.40 -15.01 9.19
N VAL A 363 -0.72 -16.16 9.16
CA VAL A 363 -0.49 -16.96 7.95
C VAL A 363 -1.36 -18.23 7.93
N LEU A 364 -1.40 -19.00 9.02
CA LEU A 364 -2.07 -20.31 9.02
C LEU A 364 -3.59 -20.20 8.86
N PHE A 365 -4.24 -19.25 9.54
CA PHE A 365 -5.68 -19.07 9.41
C PHE A 365 -6.11 -18.58 8.04
N PRO A 366 -5.51 -17.52 7.44
CA PRO A 366 -5.83 -17.12 6.07
C PRO A 366 -5.59 -18.23 5.06
N SER A 367 -4.49 -18.97 5.19
CA SER A 367 -4.19 -20.11 4.31
C SER A 367 -5.27 -21.20 4.42
N LEU A 368 -5.69 -21.54 5.64
CA LEU A 368 -6.76 -22.50 5.87
C LEU A 368 -8.10 -22.03 5.28
N PHE A 369 -8.49 -20.79 5.55
CA PHE A 369 -9.76 -20.25 5.03
C PHE A 369 -9.72 -20.12 3.50
N SER A 370 -8.60 -19.74 2.90
CA SER A 370 -8.42 -19.67 1.45
C SER A 370 -8.57 -21.04 0.81
N VAL A 371 -7.94 -22.08 1.39
CA VAL A 371 -8.06 -23.45 0.88
C VAL A 371 -9.50 -23.94 0.96
N LEU A 372 -10.25 -23.60 2.02
CA LEU A 372 -11.65 -24.04 2.20
C LEU A 372 -12.66 -23.22 1.37
N LEU A 373 -12.30 -22.01 0.95
CA LEU A 373 -13.21 -21.09 0.27
C LEU A 373 -13.91 -21.67 -0.97
N PRO A 374 -13.26 -22.43 -1.87
CA PRO A 374 -13.92 -23.04 -3.03
C PRO A 374 -15.04 -24.02 -2.68
N TRP A 375 -14.95 -24.71 -1.53
CA TRP A 375 -15.97 -25.67 -1.10
C TRP A 375 -17.17 -25.03 -0.39
N VAL A 376 -17.08 -23.75 -0.01
CA VAL A 376 -18.16 -23.02 0.67
C VAL A 376 -18.76 -21.91 -0.21
N SER A 377 -18.33 -21.79 -1.45
CA SER A 377 -18.76 -20.76 -2.40
C SER A 377 -20.25 -20.81 -2.78
N PHE A 378 -20.99 -21.84 -2.36
CA PHE A 378 -22.44 -21.92 -2.55
C PHE A 378 -23.23 -20.96 -1.65
N SER A 379 -22.61 -20.39 -0.61
CA SER A 379 -23.24 -19.44 0.31
C SER A 379 -22.47 -18.15 0.39
N LEU A 380 -23.06 -17.04 -0.06
CA LEU A 380 -22.46 -15.70 0.01
C LEU A 380 -22.05 -15.35 1.46
N GLY A 381 -22.92 -15.59 2.44
CA GLY A 381 -22.64 -15.26 3.84
C GLY A 381 -21.45 -16.01 4.41
N ILE A 382 -21.31 -17.30 4.12
CA ILE A 382 -20.17 -18.12 4.60
C ILE A 382 -18.89 -17.71 3.88
N SER A 383 -18.94 -17.47 2.56
CA SER A 383 -17.77 -17.00 1.80
C SER A 383 -17.27 -15.65 2.29
N MET A 384 -18.18 -14.71 2.56
CA MET A 384 -17.85 -13.40 3.14
C MET A 384 -17.25 -13.52 4.54
N ALA A 385 -17.77 -14.42 5.39
CA ALA A 385 -17.21 -14.66 6.71
C ALA A 385 -15.78 -15.22 6.61
N PHE A 386 -15.52 -16.17 5.69
CA PHE A 386 -14.18 -16.72 5.48
C PHE A 386 -13.19 -15.68 4.94
N LEU A 387 -13.61 -14.84 4.01
CA LEU A 387 -12.79 -13.74 3.49
C LEU A 387 -12.51 -12.69 4.58
N ALA A 388 -13.52 -12.35 5.38
CA ALA A 388 -13.36 -11.40 6.50
C ALA A 388 -12.40 -11.94 7.57
N LEU A 389 -12.54 -13.22 7.95
CA LEU A 389 -11.63 -13.87 8.90
C LEU A 389 -10.22 -14.01 8.34
N SER A 390 -10.07 -14.31 7.04
CA SER A 390 -8.77 -14.36 6.36
C SER A 390 -8.06 -13.01 6.43
N LEU A 391 -8.74 -11.93 6.07
CA LEU A 391 -8.17 -10.59 6.09
C LEU A 391 -7.91 -10.07 7.51
N ALA A 392 -8.82 -10.35 8.45
CA ALA A 392 -8.65 -9.97 9.84
C ALA A 392 -7.43 -10.65 10.48
N THR A 393 -7.26 -11.95 10.25
CA THR A 393 -6.13 -12.71 10.80
C THR A 393 -4.83 -12.40 10.08
N SER A 394 -4.82 -12.27 8.74
CA SER A 394 -3.65 -11.85 7.95
C SER A 394 -3.07 -10.52 8.46
N SER A 395 -3.93 -9.58 8.83
CA SER A 395 -3.52 -8.27 9.37
C SER A 395 -2.62 -8.36 10.61
N LEU A 396 -2.62 -9.48 11.34
CA LEU A 396 -1.74 -9.69 12.49
C LEU A 396 -0.26 -9.78 12.09
N CYS A 397 0.06 -10.18 10.85
CA CYS A 397 1.42 -10.19 10.33
C CYS A 397 2.09 -8.81 10.38
N GLN A 398 1.32 -7.71 10.36
CA GLN A 398 1.86 -6.37 10.55
C GLN A 398 2.61 -6.22 11.88
N SER A 399 2.05 -6.77 12.96
CA SER A 399 2.72 -6.76 14.28
C SER A 399 3.68 -7.95 14.48
N GLY A 400 3.70 -8.89 13.54
CA GLY A 400 4.59 -10.05 13.49
C GLY A 400 5.84 -9.80 12.64
N ALA A 401 5.93 -10.51 11.52
CA ALA A 401 7.08 -10.51 10.62
C ALA A 401 7.34 -9.16 9.94
N LEU A 402 6.27 -8.41 9.60
CA LEU A 402 6.40 -7.19 8.80
C LEU A 402 7.10 -6.02 9.54
N VAL A 403 7.11 -6.02 10.87
CA VAL A 403 7.78 -5.02 11.71
C VAL A 403 9.13 -5.51 12.25
N ASN A 404 9.43 -6.81 12.14
CA ASN A 404 10.61 -7.44 12.72
C ASN A 404 11.95 -6.83 12.22
N PHE A 405 11.97 -6.18 11.05
CA PHE A 405 13.18 -5.48 10.59
C PHE A 405 13.63 -4.35 11.53
N MET A 406 12.70 -3.73 12.28
CA MET A 406 13.02 -2.73 13.28
C MET A 406 13.72 -3.34 14.52
N ASP A 407 13.38 -4.59 14.84
CA ASP A 407 13.97 -5.31 15.96
C ASP A 407 15.40 -5.75 15.65
N ILE A 408 15.65 -6.24 14.42
CA ILE A 408 16.96 -6.77 14.01
C ILE A 408 17.97 -5.69 13.61
N ALA A 409 17.51 -4.55 13.10
CA ALA A 409 18.38 -3.50 12.58
C ALA A 409 17.74 -2.09 12.70
N PRO A 410 17.55 -1.57 13.91
CA PRO A 410 16.91 -0.27 14.12
C PRO A 410 17.63 0.88 13.42
N ARG A 411 18.97 0.82 13.33
CA ARG A 411 19.80 1.83 12.66
C ARG A 411 19.57 1.91 11.15
N TYR A 412 19.33 0.78 10.49
CA TYR A 412 19.17 0.68 9.04
C TYR A 412 17.70 0.50 8.59
N THR A 413 16.76 0.84 9.47
CA THR A 413 15.32 0.67 9.25
C THR A 413 14.83 1.24 7.92
N GLY A 414 15.25 2.47 7.56
CA GLY A 414 14.87 3.12 6.31
C GLY A 414 15.35 2.37 5.07
N PHE A 415 16.61 1.93 5.07
CA PHE A 415 17.19 1.16 3.97
C PHE A 415 16.48 -0.20 3.80
N ILE A 416 16.30 -0.94 4.90
CA ILE A 416 15.65 -2.26 4.88
C ILE A 416 14.18 -2.12 4.48
N LYS A 417 13.49 -1.06 4.91
CA LYS A 417 12.12 -0.77 4.46
C LYS A 417 12.07 -0.52 2.95
N GLY A 418 13.02 0.26 2.42
CA GLY A 418 13.15 0.44 0.96
C GLY A 418 13.39 -0.86 0.22
N LEU A 419 14.29 -1.71 0.74
CA LEU A 419 14.56 -3.03 0.17
C LEU A 419 13.33 -3.95 0.24
N SER A 420 12.56 -3.91 1.33
CA SER A 420 11.34 -4.70 1.48
C SER A 420 10.25 -4.31 0.48
N LEU A 421 10.17 -3.04 0.07
CA LEU A 421 9.26 -2.60 -0.98
C LEU A 421 9.53 -3.27 -2.33
N VAL A 422 10.79 -3.60 -2.64
CA VAL A 422 11.12 -4.37 -3.86
C VAL A 422 10.45 -5.74 -3.82
N PHE A 423 10.47 -6.43 -2.68
CA PHE A 423 9.82 -7.74 -2.50
C PHE A 423 8.30 -7.64 -2.55
N VAL A 424 7.72 -6.57 -1.99
CA VAL A 424 6.29 -6.26 -2.09
C VAL A 424 5.88 -6.06 -3.55
N GLN A 425 6.62 -5.25 -4.30
CA GLN A 425 6.30 -5.02 -5.71
C GLN A 425 6.51 -6.26 -6.57
N LEU A 426 7.51 -7.10 -6.25
CA LEU A 426 7.74 -8.37 -6.94
C LEU A 426 6.54 -9.32 -6.78
N SER A 427 5.93 -9.38 -5.59
CA SER A 427 4.69 -10.16 -5.40
C SER A 427 3.53 -9.59 -6.22
N GLY A 428 3.40 -8.27 -6.32
CA GLY A 428 2.40 -7.59 -7.17
C GLY A 428 2.60 -7.81 -8.67
N VAL A 429 3.83 -8.06 -9.11
CA VAL A 429 4.16 -8.47 -10.48
C VAL A 429 3.70 -9.90 -10.75
N ILE A 430 4.04 -10.82 -9.86
CA ILE A 430 3.89 -12.26 -10.13
C ILE A 430 2.46 -12.75 -9.79
N ALA A 431 1.92 -12.36 -8.64
CA ALA A 431 0.69 -12.96 -8.13
C ALA A 431 -0.54 -12.76 -9.05
N PRO A 432 -0.89 -11.54 -9.53
CA PRO A 432 -2.03 -11.40 -10.43
C PRO A 432 -1.77 -12.00 -11.82
N THR A 433 -0.51 -11.97 -12.32
CA THR A 433 -0.17 -12.59 -13.61
C THR A 433 -0.38 -14.10 -13.58
N VAL A 434 0.11 -14.78 -12.54
CA VAL A 434 -0.07 -16.23 -12.36
C VAL A 434 -1.53 -16.57 -12.12
N SER A 435 -2.27 -15.72 -11.39
CA SER A 435 -3.71 -15.92 -11.18
C SER A 435 -4.48 -15.85 -12.50
N GLY A 436 -4.17 -14.89 -13.37
CA GLY A 436 -4.77 -14.79 -14.71
C GLY A 436 -4.51 -16.02 -15.57
N PHE A 437 -3.30 -16.59 -15.50
CA PHE A 437 -2.95 -17.82 -16.19
C PHE A 437 -3.77 -19.03 -15.70
N PHE A 438 -4.00 -19.18 -14.39
CA PHE A 438 -4.85 -20.27 -13.89
C PHE A 438 -6.31 -20.09 -14.29
N LEU A 439 -6.83 -18.87 -14.29
CA LEU A 439 -8.21 -18.58 -14.70
C LEU A 439 -8.43 -18.77 -16.19
N SER A 440 -7.39 -18.72 -17.04
CA SER A 440 -7.50 -18.96 -18.47
C SER A 440 -7.68 -20.44 -18.82
N GLN A 441 -7.20 -21.35 -17.98
CA GLN A 441 -7.31 -22.79 -18.23
C GLN A 441 -8.68 -23.33 -17.89
N ASP A 442 -9.22 -22.98 -16.71
CA ASP A 442 -10.53 -23.37 -16.22
C ASP A 442 -10.96 -22.39 -15.12
N ALA A 443 -12.14 -21.85 -15.20
CA ALA A 443 -12.57 -20.83 -14.25
C ALA A 443 -12.76 -21.37 -12.83
N GLU A 444 -13.32 -22.59 -12.68
CA GLU A 444 -13.60 -23.18 -11.36
C GLU A 444 -12.31 -23.75 -10.73
N LEU A 445 -11.58 -24.54 -11.49
CA LEU A 445 -10.27 -25.08 -11.06
C LEU A 445 -9.25 -23.97 -10.88
N GLY A 446 -9.33 -22.89 -11.68
CA GLY A 446 -8.45 -21.74 -11.58
C GLY A 446 -8.53 -21.05 -10.23
N TRP A 447 -9.71 -20.76 -9.73
CA TRP A 447 -9.88 -20.18 -8.39
C TRP A 447 -9.33 -21.08 -7.29
N ARG A 448 -9.60 -22.39 -7.37
CA ARG A 448 -9.04 -23.35 -6.43
C ARG A 448 -7.52 -23.36 -6.46
N ASN A 449 -6.91 -23.36 -7.63
CA ASN A 449 -5.45 -23.37 -7.79
C ASN A 449 -4.82 -22.06 -7.29
N ILE A 450 -5.46 -20.91 -7.48
CA ILE A 450 -5.01 -19.61 -6.96
C ILE A 450 -4.94 -19.64 -5.44
N PHE A 451 -6.00 -20.09 -4.77
CA PHE A 451 -6.03 -20.15 -3.31
C PHE A 451 -5.07 -21.19 -2.75
N LEU A 452 -4.94 -22.35 -3.39
CA LEU A 452 -3.96 -23.38 -3.00
C LEU A 452 -2.52 -22.88 -3.15
N LEU A 453 -2.19 -22.22 -4.28
CA LEU A 453 -0.87 -21.65 -4.50
C LEU A 453 -0.56 -20.56 -3.49
N SER A 454 -1.52 -19.66 -3.22
CA SER A 454 -1.35 -18.59 -2.23
C SER A 454 -1.07 -19.18 -0.85
N ALA A 455 -1.85 -20.18 -0.42
CA ALA A 455 -1.61 -20.87 0.83
C ALA A 455 -0.22 -21.56 0.89
N ALA A 456 0.22 -22.18 -0.21
CA ALA A 456 1.53 -22.82 -0.28
C ALA A 456 2.68 -21.80 -0.19
N VAL A 457 2.55 -20.67 -0.88
CA VAL A 457 3.51 -19.54 -0.81
C VAL A 457 3.59 -18.99 0.60
N ASP A 458 2.45 -18.69 1.22
CA ASP A 458 2.36 -18.12 2.56
C ASP A 458 2.94 -19.06 3.62
N VAL A 459 2.58 -20.34 3.58
CA VAL A 459 3.11 -21.35 4.52
C VAL A 459 4.62 -21.55 4.33
N SER A 460 5.13 -21.51 3.10
CA SER A 460 6.57 -21.61 2.84
C SER A 460 7.34 -20.45 3.46
N GLY A 461 6.81 -19.22 3.34
CA GLY A 461 7.35 -18.01 3.99
C GLY A 461 7.31 -18.12 5.51
N LEU A 462 6.22 -18.63 6.08
CA LEU A 462 6.10 -18.86 7.52
C LEU A 462 7.16 -19.84 8.04
N VAL A 463 7.35 -20.97 7.36
CA VAL A 463 8.36 -21.97 7.77
C VAL A 463 9.74 -21.33 7.77
N PHE A 464 10.10 -20.58 6.73
CA PHE A 464 11.37 -19.87 6.67
C PHE A 464 11.51 -18.86 7.78
N PHE A 465 10.45 -18.06 8.06
CA PHE A 465 10.43 -17.09 9.15
C PHE A 465 10.61 -17.76 10.50
N LEU A 466 9.90 -18.84 10.81
CA LEU A 466 10.00 -19.53 12.10
C LEU A 466 11.39 -20.10 12.37
N VAL A 467 12.09 -20.55 11.31
CA VAL A 467 13.44 -21.11 11.45
C VAL A 467 14.48 -19.99 11.65
N PHE A 468 14.44 -18.93 10.86
CA PHE A 468 15.52 -17.96 10.77
C PHE A 468 15.23 -16.61 11.46
N SER A 469 14.01 -16.34 11.93
CA SER A 469 13.68 -15.07 12.59
C SER A 469 14.41 -14.90 13.93
N ARG A 470 14.88 -13.70 14.16
CA ARG A 470 15.45 -13.24 15.44
C ARG A 470 14.80 -11.89 15.82
N ALA A 471 14.81 -11.58 17.11
CA ALA A 471 14.33 -10.30 17.63
C ALA A 471 15.45 -9.52 18.36
N GLU A 472 16.69 -9.91 18.11
CA GLU A 472 17.87 -9.26 18.65
C GLU A 472 18.57 -8.46 17.55
N VAL A 473 19.12 -7.31 17.93
CA VAL A 473 19.92 -6.49 17.01
C VAL A 473 21.09 -7.29 16.49
N GLN A 474 21.19 -7.41 15.16
CA GLN A 474 22.24 -8.18 14.49
C GLN A 474 23.61 -7.49 14.64
N ASP A 475 24.70 -8.26 14.68
CA ASP A 475 26.06 -7.76 14.89
C ASP A 475 26.46 -6.67 13.88
N TRP A 476 26.05 -6.81 12.63
CA TRP A 476 26.30 -5.82 11.58
C TRP A 476 25.49 -4.53 11.75
N ALA A 477 24.44 -4.56 12.59
CA ALA A 477 23.58 -3.41 12.88
C ALA A 477 23.90 -2.76 14.23
N ARG A 478 24.81 -3.33 15.05
CA ARG A 478 25.26 -2.74 16.30
C ARG A 478 26.22 -1.58 16.02
N ALA A 479 26.17 -0.54 16.86
CA ALA A 479 27.18 0.52 16.82
C ALA A 479 28.57 -0.08 17.12
N GLN A 480 29.52 0.13 16.21
CA GLN A 480 30.91 -0.21 16.53
C GLN A 480 31.38 0.75 17.64
N THR A 481 31.46 0.26 18.86
CA THR A 481 32.21 0.94 19.92
C THR A 481 33.66 1.02 19.44
N LEU A 482 34.07 2.17 18.93
CA LEU A 482 35.49 2.43 18.70
C LEU A 482 36.17 2.35 20.08
N THR A 483 36.71 1.19 20.42
CA THR A 483 37.72 1.05 21.46
C THR A 483 38.93 1.81 20.93
N ARG A 484 39.05 3.11 21.27
CA ARG A 484 40.32 3.81 21.14
C ARG A 484 41.29 3.13 22.10
N LEU A 485 42.18 2.31 21.57
CA LEU A 485 43.41 1.91 22.19
C LEU A 485 44.38 3.07 22.18
#